data_3c7f24ebdb8c7a50cf2c89eb81478eff
#
_entry.id   3c7f24ebdb8c7a50cf2c89eb81478eff
#
_cell.length_a   1.000
_cell.length_b   1.000
_cell.length_c   1.000
_cell.angle_alpha   90.00
_cell.angle_beta   90.00
_cell.angle_gamma   90.00
#
_symmetry.space_group_name_H-M   'P 1'
#
loop_
_entity.id
_entity.type
_entity.pdbx_description
1 polymer ?
#
loop_
_entity_poly.entity_id
_entity_poly.type
_entity_poly.pdbx_seq_one_letter_code
_entity_poly.pdbx_strand_id
1 'polypeptide(L)'
;MGFPTKIQLIKRAASEQWYVNFPSAVAQAMELQKGEVVEWVIEDKQRLTLKRTNQPVELEKKNYALSLTDELDSLFNECHPAFSSHRAWAKSRELMYGELTCLGRHTVTGMLTASGNQFCDWSGAYRLFSEQRVDLPRIMQVVQANVLKEASCLPYVVAHLDDTVIKKTGRLIPGTAWRRDPLGPRFQTNLVWGQRFIQLSLALPREGQIGQSRAIPVDFHHCPTAVRPRQPAEEERWQAYREEKKAARLSHQGSERIALLRRALDDQGYRDKELVVGVDGSYTNKEVLRKLPRGTTLVGRVRKDTKLYGLPQAKPGSGRKCVYGTRLPTPEEVRRSDQVPWQQVEAWAAGKAHRFDIKVVRDARWRSAGPQNLTLVVVRPLGYRLSKGSRMLYREPAYLICTETGLDIQAILQAYLWRWEIEVDFREEKTLLGCGQAQVRNPNSAESLPAFVAALYGLLHLASHRAAASPNAAMLPRPKWYRREDAKRITTGDLLNNLRAQLWAKAANQNFSDFVNSQIKTRSLRNEPSYNGSAAFYVRN
;
A
#
# COMPACT_ATOMS: atom_id res chain seq x y z
N MET A 1 10.18 19.26 -63.91
CA MET A 1 10.23 17.93 -64.57
C MET A 1 9.28 17.03 -63.83
N GLY A 2 8.35 16.35 -64.54
CA GLY A 2 7.45 15.35 -63.92
C GLY A 2 7.97 13.96 -64.14
N PHE A 3 7.85 13.08 -63.16
CA PHE A 3 8.20 11.67 -63.23
C PHE A 3 6.90 10.86 -63.23
N PRO A 4 6.41 10.40 -64.38
CA PRO A 4 5.16 9.63 -64.45
C PRO A 4 5.35 8.27 -63.77
N THR A 5 4.39 7.89 -62.93
CA THR A 5 4.35 6.58 -62.30
C THR A 5 2.94 5.98 -62.42
N LYS A 6 2.86 4.65 -62.52
CA LYS A 6 1.58 3.93 -62.59
C LYS A 6 1.09 3.55 -61.22
N ILE A 7 -0.19 3.81 -60.96
CA ILE A 7 -0.87 3.32 -59.77
C ILE A 7 -1.19 1.86 -59.95
N GLN A 8 -0.88 1.03 -58.97
CA GLN A 8 -1.11 -0.42 -58.99
C GLN A 8 -2.15 -0.78 -57.93
N LEU A 9 -3.10 -1.65 -58.32
CA LEU A 9 -4.09 -2.20 -57.41
C LEU A 9 -3.80 -3.67 -57.17
N ILE A 10 -3.61 -4.07 -55.93
CA ILE A 10 -3.50 -5.46 -55.52
C ILE A 10 -4.81 -5.87 -54.85
N LYS A 11 -5.57 -6.75 -55.48
CA LYS A 11 -6.81 -7.32 -54.92
C LYS A 11 -6.47 -8.59 -54.14
N ARG A 12 -6.91 -8.65 -52.90
CA ARG A 12 -6.85 -9.86 -52.06
C ARG A 12 -8.29 -10.28 -51.74
N ALA A 13 -8.50 -11.50 -51.29
CA ALA A 13 -9.84 -12.03 -51.05
C ALA A 13 -10.74 -11.19 -50.07
N ALA A 14 -10.10 -10.41 -49.20
CA ALA A 14 -10.80 -9.59 -48.20
C ALA A 14 -10.38 -8.10 -48.18
N SER A 15 -9.52 -7.63 -49.08
CA SER A 15 -9.05 -6.23 -49.10
C SER A 15 -8.50 -5.81 -50.44
N GLU A 16 -8.62 -4.54 -50.76
CA GLU A 16 -7.93 -3.91 -51.90
C GLU A 16 -6.85 -2.97 -51.37
N GLN A 17 -5.69 -3.00 -52.00
CA GLN A 17 -4.56 -2.16 -51.60
C GLN A 17 -3.97 -1.47 -52.83
N TRP A 18 -3.88 -0.14 -52.75
CA TRP A 18 -3.35 0.71 -53.83
C TRP A 18 -1.90 1.06 -53.54
N TYR A 19 -1.04 0.96 -54.55
CA TYR A 19 0.37 1.25 -54.46
C TYR A 19 0.78 2.29 -55.49
N VAL A 20 1.64 3.20 -55.06
CA VAL A 20 2.34 4.14 -55.94
C VAL A 20 3.83 3.88 -55.76
N ASN A 21 4.53 3.46 -56.80
CA ASN A 21 5.97 3.26 -56.77
C ASN A 21 6.67 4.59 -56.92
N PHE A 22 7.56 4.92 -56.01
CA PHE A 22 8.47 6.04 -56.17
C PHE A 22 9.51 5.75 -57.22
N PRO A 23 9.63 6.57 -58.28
CA PRO A 23 10.78 6.46 -59.20
C PRO A 23 12.09 6.67 -58.43
N SER A 24 13.06 5.82 -58.68
CA SER A 24 14.37 5.88 -57.99
C SER A 24 15.02 7.26 -58.07
N ALA A 25 14.85 7.96 -59.22
CA ALA A 25 15.33 9.34 -59.38
C ALA A 25 14.65 10.35 -58.43
N VAL A 26 13.37 10.16 -58.12
CA VAL A 26 12.65 11.01 -57.16
C VAL A 26 13.11 10.68 -55.76
N ALA A 27 13.27 9.41 -55.41
CA ALA A 27 13.75 8.99 -54.09
C ALA A 27 15.18 9.51 -53.83
N GLN A 28 16.05 9.48 -54.83
CA GLN A 28 17.41 10.02 -54.74
C GLN A 28 17.43 11.56 -54.66
N ALA A 29 16.65 12.26 -55.50
CA ALA A 29 16.59 13.70 -55.51
C ALA A 29 16.00 14.27 -54.21
N MET A 30 15.14 13.48 -53.53
CA MET A 30 14.55 13.82 -52.24
C MET A 30 15.32 13.24 -51.06
N GLU A 31 16.41 12.50 -51.28
CA GLU A 31 17.21 11.84 -50.23
C GLU A 31 16.34 11.04 -49.24
N LEU A 32 15.37 10.27 -49.77
CA LEU A 32 14.46 9.46 -48.93
C LEU A 32 15.20 8.30 -48.28
N GLN A 33 14.98 8.09 -46.99
CA GLN A 33 15.59 7.01 -46.23
C GLN A 33 14.60 5.84 -46.01
N LYS A 34 15.12 4.64 -45.91
CA LYS A 34 14.32 3.45 -45.62
C LYS A 34 13.66 3.58 -44.25
N GLY A 35 12.32 3.52 -44.22
CA GLY A 35 11.54 3.63 -42.99
C GLY A 35 11.09 5.06 -42.67
N GLU A 36 11.40 6.02 -43.53
CA GLU A 36 10.90 7.40 -43.37
C GLU A 36 9.37 7.44 -43.50
N VAL A 37 8.73 8.21 -42.61
CA VAL A 37 7.28 8.40 -42.61
C VAL A 37 6.93 9.65 -43.41
N VAL A 38 5.99 9.50 -44.32
CA VAL A 38 5.49 10.57 -45.17
C VAL A 38 3.96 10.65 -45.05
N GLU A 39 3.42 11.85 -45.12
CA GLU A 39 1.98 12.12 -45.05
C GLU A 39 1.44 12.45 -46.44
N TRP A 40 0.35 11.78 -46.84
CA TRP A 40 -0.40 12.10 -48.05
C TRP A 40 -1.47 13.15 -47.74
N VAL A 41 -1.33 14.33 -48.33
CA VAL A 41 -2.28 15.42 -48.19
C VAL A 41 -3.10 15.51 -49.49
N ILE A 42 -4.40 15.27 -49.42
CA ILE A 42 -5.31 15.42 -50.54
C ILE A 42 -5.73 16.90 -50.58
N GLU A 43 -5.27 17.62 -51.61
CA GLU A 43 -5.65 19.00 -51.82
C GLU A 43 -6.97 19.12 -52.57
N ASP A 44 -7.13 18.33 -53.63
CA ASP A 44 -8.38 18.17 -54.41
C ASP A 44 -8.38 16.82 -55.12
N LYS A 45 -9.41 16.57 -56.01
CA LYS A 45 -9.52 15.31 -56.79
C LYS A 45 -8.44 15.11 -57.82
N GLN A 46 -7.63 16.13 -58.10
CA GLN A 46 -6.55 16.09 -59.11
C GLN A 46 -5.15 16.25 -58.51
N ARG A 47 -5.06 16.69 -57.24
CA ARG A 47 -3.79 16.97 -56.56
C ARG A 47 -3.64 16.20 -55.27
N LEU A 48 -2.58 15.47 -55.19
CA LEU A 48 -2.14 14.75 -54.03
C LEU A 48 -0.70 15.18 -53.73
N THR A 49 -0.49 15.77 -52.56
CA THR A 49 0.85 16.20 -52.15
C THR A 49 1.41 15.27 -51.09
N LEU A 50 2.67 14.88 -51.27
CA LEU A 50 3.42 14.11 -50.29
C LEU A 50 4.24 15.11 -49.45
N LYS A 51 3.96 15.17 -48.17
CA LYS A 51 4.76 15.95 -47.23
C LYS A 51 5.71 15.04 -46.46
N ARG A 52 6.98 15.36 -46.48
CA ARG A 52 7.91 14.81 -45.49
C ARG A 52 7.54 15.43 -44.15
N THR A 53 7.23 14.64 -43.19
CA THR A 53 7.31 15.09 -41.80
C THR A 53 8.81 15.26 -41.52
N ASN A 54 9.29 16.50 -41.72
CA ASN A 54 10.65 16.89 -41.34
C ASN A 54 10.74 16.87 -39.83
N GLN A 55 10.89 15.70 -39.32
CA GLN A 55 11.70 15.33 -38.16
C GLN A 55 11.98 13.83 -38.36
N PRO A 56 13.22 13.31 -38.07
CA PRO A 56 13.22 12.00 -37.53
C PRO A 56 12.12 12.10 -36.45
N VAL A 57 11.16 11.20 -36.48
CA VAL A 57 10.41 10.89 -35.29
C VAL A 57 11.47 10.32 -34.34
N GLU A 58 12.29 11.17 -33.72
CA GLU A 58 12.24 11.20 -32.30
C GLU A 58 10.74 11.23 -32.05
N LEU A 59 10.18 10.07 -31.75
CA LEU A 59 9.12 10.02 -30.81
C LEU A 59 9.56 11.08 -29.80
N GLU A 60 9.13 12.35 -29.99
CA GLU A 60 8.93 13.18 -28.86
C GLU A 60 8.28 12.18 -27.95
N LYS A 61 9.01 11.74 -26.94
CA LYS A 61 8.41 11.38 -25.70
C LYS A 61 7.66 12.66 -25.36
N LYS A 62 6.49 12.87 -26.02
CA LYS A 62 5.44 13.66 -25.44
C LYS A 62 5.46 13.05 -24.08
N ASN A 63 5.89 13.82 -23.10
CA ASN A 63 5.74 13.49 -21.71
C ASN A 63 4.23 13.37 -21.51
N TYR A 64 3.66 12.28 -22.08
CA TYR A 64 2.37 11.81 -21.67
C TYR A 64 2.58 11.52 -20.21
N ALA A 65 2.00 12.33 -19.38
CA ALA A 65 1.90 12.04 -17.98
C ALA A 65 1.51 10.57 -17.90
N LEU A 66 2.41 9.73 -17.37
CA LEU A 66 2.16 8.31 -17.29
C LEU A 66 0.83 8.14 -16.58
N SER A 67 -0.10 7.43 -17.20
CA SER A 67 -1.41 7.20 -16.62
C SER A 67 -1.26 6.27 -15.42
N LEU A 68 -2.25 6.27 -14.54
CA LEU A 68 -2.28 5.33 -13.42
C LEU A 68 -2.18 3.87 -13.90
N THR A 69 -2.79 3.55 -15.06
CA THR A 69 -2.70 2.23 -15.69
C THR A 69 -1.29 1.91 -16.16
N ASP A 70 -0.56 2.87 -16.74
CA ASP A 70 0.78 2.64 -17.26
C ASP A 70 1.78 2.41 -16.12
N GLU A 71 1.68 3.19 -15.04
CA GLU A 71 2.51 2.99 -13.84
C GLU A 71 2.20 1.65 -13.15
N LEU A 72 0.93 1.29 -13.05
CA LEU A 72 0.53 0.01 -12.47
C LEU A 72 1.03 -1.17 -13.30
N ASP A 73 0.93 -1.09 -14.63
CA ASP A 73 1.47 -2.09 -15.55
C ASP A 73 3.00 -2.18 -15.45
N SER A 74 3.68 -1.04 -15.37
CA SER A 74 5.14 -1.00 -15.20
C SER A 74 5.58 -1.73 -13.93
N LEU A 75 4.96 -1.40 -12.79
CA LEU A 75 5.24 -2.06 -11.50
C LEU A 75 4.89 -3.55 -11.52
N PHE A 76 3.78 -3.93 -12.16
CA PHE A 76 3.39 -5.33 -12.24
C PHE A 76 4.30 -6.14 -13.18
N ASN A 77 4.88 -5.52 -14.19
CA ASN A 77 5.89 -6.14 -15.04
C ASN A 77 7.17 -6.47 -14.25
N GLU A 78 7.57 -5.62 -13.29
CA GLU A 78 8.69 -5.92 -12.38
C GLU A 78 8.39 -7.16 -11.50
N CYS A 79 7.13 -7.47 -11.26
CA CYS A 79 6.72 -8.66 -10.51
C CYS A 79 6.79 -9.96 -11.34
N HIS A 80 7.09 -9.93 -12.65
CA HIS A 80 7.12 -11.12 -13.51
C HIS A 80 7.93 -12.30 -12.93
N PRO A 81 9.10 -12.10 -12.30
CA PRO A 81 9.88 -13.18 -11.71
C PRO A 81 9.23 -13.88 -10.50
N ALA A 82 8.13 -13.34 -9.96
CA ALA A 82 7.36 -13.95 -8.88
C ALA A 82 6.38 -15.03 -9.36
N PHE A 83 6.29 -15.28 -10.66
CA PHE A 83 5.34 -16.22 -11.25
C PHE A 83 6.05 -17.42 -11.85
N SER A 84 5.45 -18.60 -11.71
CA SER A 84 6.01 -19.86 -12.20
C SER A 84 6.14 -19.93 -13.73
N SER A 85 5.42 -19.08 -14.46
CA SER A 85 5.46 -18.99 -15.93
C SER A 85 4.87 -17.68 -16.42
N HIS A 86 5.19 -17.30 -17.66
CA HIS A 86 4.56 -16.14 -18.32
C HIS A 86 3.02 -16.25 -18.37
N ARG A 87 2.49 -17.47 -18.58
CA ARG A 87 1.03 -17.70 -18.53
C ARG A 87 0.42 -17.42 -17.16
N ALA A 88 1.10 -17.80 -16.08
CA ALA A 88 0.68 -17.49 -14.71
C ALA A 88 0.70 -15.99 -14.44
N TRP A 89 1.75 -15.29 -14.88
CA TRP A 89 1.86 -13.84 -14.80
C TRP A 89 0.73 -13.14 -15.58
N ALA A 90 0.50 -13.51 -16.83
CA ALA A 90 -0.54 -12.91 -17.67
C ALA A 90 -1.93 -13.11 -17.03
N LYS A 91 -2.23 -14.31 -16.53
CA LYS A 91 -3.49 -14.60 -15.81
C LYS A 91 -3.60 -13.78 -14.53
N SER A 92 -2.50 -13.62 -13.80
CA SER A 92 -2.48 -12.80 -12.58
C SER A 92 -2.71 -11.32 -12.88
N ARG A 93 -2.18 -10.80 -14.02
CA ARG A 93 -2.43 -9.44 -14.47
C ARG A 93 -3.91 -9.20 -14.78
N GLU A 94 -4.59 -10.15 -15.43
CA GLU A 94 -6.04 -10.09 -15.62
C GLU A 94 -6.79 -10.05 -14.28
N LEU A 95 -6.39 -10.90 -13.32
CA LEU A 95 -7.00 -10.93 -11.98
C LEU A 95 -6.71 -9.66 -11.17
N MET A 96 -5.53 -9.04 -11.34
CA MET A 96 -5.21 -7.74 -10.75
C MET A 96 -6.21 -6.67 -11.19
N TYR A 97 -6.41 -6.52 -12.48
CA TYR A 97 -7.42 -5.58 -13.00
C TYR A 97 -8.83 -5.98 -12.58
N GLY A 98 -9.14 -7.28 -12.62
CA GLY A 98 -10.40 -7.80 -12.14
C GLY A 98 -10.68 -7.46 -10.68
N GLU A 99 -9.66 -7.56 -9.79
CA GLU A 99 -9.78 -7.19 -8.39
C GLU A 99 -10.01 -5.69 -8.19
N LEU A 100 -9.13 -4.87 -8.78
CA LEU A 100 -9.15 -3.41 -8.62
C LEU A 100 -10.39 -2.75 -9.25
N THR A 101 -11.01 -3.38 -10.26
CA THR A 101 -12.21 -2.84 -10.92
C THR A 101 -13.51 -3.51 -10.49
N CYS A 102 -13.45 -4.54 -9.65
CA CYS A 102 -14.63 -5.27 -9.18
C CYS A 102 -15.65 -4.34 -8.52
N LEU A 103 -16.90 -4.43 -8.93
CA LEU A 103 -18.03 -3.70 -8.32
C LEU A 103 -18.89 -4.60 -7.43
N GLY A 104 -18.72 -5.91 -7.56
CA GLY A 104 -19.44 -6.91 -6.81
C GLY A 104 -18.61 -7.49 -5.67
N ARG A 105 -18.82 -8.79 -5.38
CA ARG A 105 -18.01 -9.49 -4.38
C ARG A 105 -16.62 -9.80 -4.91
N HIS A 106 -15.62 -9.45 -4.15
CA HIS A 106 -14.20 -9.70 -4.42
C HIS A 106 -13.85 -11.16 -4.13
N THR A 107 -14.25 -12.02 -5.04
CA THR A 107 -13.93 -13.45 -5.07
C THR A 107 -13.22 -13.75 -6.39
N VAL A 108 -12.60 -14.92 -6.53
CA VAL A 108 -11.96 -15.29 -7.81
C VAL A 108 -12.96 -15.19 -8.98
N THR A 109 -14.22 -15.61 -8.78
CA THR A 109 -15.27 -15.45 -9.79
C THR A 109 -15.65 -13.98 -10.03
N GLY A 110 -15.65 -13.14 -8.98
CA GLY A 110 -15.88 -11.70 -9.10
C GLY A 110 -14.77 -11.02 -9.91
N MET A 111 -13.50 -11.37 -9.65
CA MET A 111 -12.34 -10.90 -10.44
C MET A 111 -12.47 -11.30 -11.91
N LEU A 112 -12.84 -12.57 -12.18
CA LEU A 112 -13.05 -13.08 -13.54
C LEU A 112 -14.17 -12.34 -14.26
N THR A 113 -15.29 -12.07 -13.56
CA THR A 113 -16.40 -11.29 -14.12
C THR A 113 -15.98 -9.86 -14.45
N ALA A 114 -15.26 -9.20 -13.54
CA ALA A 114 -14.79 -7.83 -13.73
C ALA A 114 -13.74 -7.72 -14.86
N SER A 115 -12.99 -8.78 -15.14
CA SER A 115 -12.03 -8.85 -16.25
C SER A 115 -12.63 -9.41 -17.55
N GLY A 116 -13.96 -9.68 -17.62
CA GLY A 116 -14.63 -10.20 -18.81
C GLY A 116 -14.40 -11.68 -19.10
N ASN A 117 -13.81 -12.43 -18.16
CA ASN A 117 -13.40 -13.84 -18.33
C ASN A 117 -14.46 -14.85 -17.81
N GLN A 118 -15.70 -14.43 -17.54
CA GLN A 118 -16.75 -15.29 -16.97
C GLN A 118 -17.21 -16.43 -17.90
N PHE A 119 -16.93 -16.34 -19.19
CA PHE A 119 -17.25 -17.37 -20.19
C PHE A 119 -16.04 -18.22 -20.61
N CYS A 120 -14.88 -17.98 -20.01
CA CYS A 120 -13.65 -18.71 -20.30
C CYS A 120 -13.37 -19.77 -19.21
N ASP A 121 -12.41 -20.66 -19.45
CA ASP A 121 -11.94 -21.60 -18.43
C ASP A 121 -11.35 -20.84 -17.21
N TRP A 122 -12.02 -21.01 -16.10
CA TRP A 122 -11.69 -20.38 -14.82
C TRP A 122 -10.68 -21.19 -13.98
N SER A 123 -10.43 -22.45 -14.34
CA SER A 123 -9.58 -23.35 -13.54
C SER A 123 -8.15 -22.81 -13.35
N GLY A 124 -7.60 -22.15 -14.37
CA GLY A 124 -6.30 -21.51 -14.32
C GLY A 124 -6.18 -20.42 -13.26
N ALA A 125 -7.25 -19.64 -13.04
CA ALA A 125 -7.30 -18.59 -12.01
C ALA A 125 -7.27 -19.18 -10.59
N TYR A 126 -7.98 -20.26 -10.34
CA TYR A 126 -7.91 -20.95 -9.04
C TYR A 126 -6.58 -21.64 -8.79
N ARG A 127 -6.00 -22.29 -9.83
CA ARG A 127 -4.68 -22.94 -9.75
C ARG A 127 -3.54 -21.96 -9.48
N LEU A 128 -3.68 -20.69 -9.84
CA LEU A 128 -2.70 -19.66 -9.50
C LEU A 128 -2.39 -19.65 -8.00
N PHE A 129 -3.43 -19.76 -7.18
CA PHE A 129 -3.33 -19.72 -5.71
C PHE A 129 -3.20 -21.12 -5.09
N SER A 130 -3.98 -22.09 -5.56
CA SER A 130 -4.01 -23.44 -4.96
C SER A 130 -2.74 -24.25 -5.21
N GLU A 131 -2.07 -24.01 -6.33
CA GLU A 131 -0.81 -24.65 -6.72
C GLU A 131 0.42 -23.74 -6.53
N GLN A 132 0.26 -22.62 -5.80
CA GLN A 132 1.33 -21.66 -5.50
C GLN A 132 2.13 -21.20 -6.74
N ARG A 133 1.42 -20.94 -7.85
CA ARG A 133 2.04 -20.45 -9.09
C ARG A 133 2.45 -18.97 -9.03
N VAL A 134 2.19 -18.34 -7.88
CA VAL A 134 2.60 -16.97 -7.53
C VAL A 134 3.34 -16.98 -6.21
N ASP A 135 4.50 -16.36 -6.17
CA ASP A 135 5.30 -16.09 -4.97
C ASP A 135 4.95 -14.67 -4.47
N LEU A 136 4.02 -14.60 -3.51
CA LEU A 136 3.56 -13.33 -2.97
C LEU A 136 4.63 -12.60 -2.14
N PRO A 137 5.44 -13.27 -1.31
CA PRO A 137 6.61 -12.65 -0.69
C PRO A 137 7.51 -11.94 -1.69
N ARG A 138 7.73 -12.50 -2.88
CA ARG A 138 8.54 -11.88 -3.93
C ARG A 138 7.87 -10.66 -4.55
N ILE A 139 6.54 -10.66 -4.73
CA ILE A 139 5.79 -9.46 -5.13
C ILE A 139 5.96 -8.36 -4.07
N MET A 140 5.82 -8.70 -2.78
CA MET A 140 6.01 -7.75 -1.68
C MET A 140 7.45 -7.19 -1.65
N GLN A 141 8.47 -7.99 -2.00
CA GLN A 141 9.86 -7.50 -2.13
C GLN A 141 10.00 -6.49 -3.29
N VAL A 142 9.31 -6.68 -4.41
CA VAL A 142 9.27 -5.69 -5.50
C VAL A 142 8.63 -4.39 -5.02
N VAL A 143 7.49 -4.47 -4.35
CA VAL A 143 6.83 -3.30 -3.73
C VAL A 143 7.78 -2.60 -2.77
N GLN A 144 8.42 -3.35 -1.85
CA GLN A 144 9.39 -2.83 -0.89
C GLN A 144 10.53 -2.08 -1.58
N ALA A 145 11.17 -2.69 -2.59
CA ALA A 145 12.30 -2.09 -3.30
C ALA A 145 11.89 -0.76 -3.96
N ASN A 146 10.69 -0.70 -4.52
CA ASN A 146 10.18 0.51 -5.15
C ASN A 146 9.82 1.60 -4.14
N VAL A 147 9.19 1.25 -3.00
CA VAL A 147 8.94 2.22 -1.92
C VAL A 147 10.25 2.81 -1.39
N LEU A 148 11.29 1.99 -1.23
CA LEU A 148 12.60 2.46 -0.75
C LEU A 148 13.27 3.43 -1.72
N LYS A 149 13.10 3.23 -3.03
CA LYS A 149 13.58 4.19 -4.05
C LYS A 149 12.85 5.52 -3.94
N GLU A 150 11.52 5.50 -3.85
CA GLU A 150 10.69 6.70 -3.75
C GLU A 150 10.95 7.47 -2.42
N ALA A 151 11.19 6.75 -1.32
CA ALA A 151 11.48 7.32 -0.01
C ALA A 151 12.99 7.51 0.26
N SER A 152 13.84 7.47 -0.76
CA SER A 152 15.31 7.51 -0.63
C SER A 152 15.84 8.81 0.01
N CYS A 153 15.11 9.92 -0.13
CA CYS A 153 15.45 11.22 0.47
C CYS A 153 15.35 11.25 2.00
N LEU A 154 14.67 10.27 2.63
CA LEU A 154 14.57 10.22 4.08
C LEU A 154 15.87 9.68 4.70
N PRO A 155 16.32 10.22 5.85
CA PRO A 155 17.53 9.76 6.53
C PRO A 155 17.36 8.38 7.18
N TYR A 156 16.12 7.93 7.39
CA TYR A 156 15.76 6.64 7.98
C TYR A 156 14.56 6.04 7.22
N VAL A 157 14.39 4.73 7.36
CA VAL A 157 13.24 4.01 6.82
C VAL A 157 12.19 3.89 7.92
N VAL A 158 10.95 4.32 7.66
CA VAL A 158 9.85 4.17 8.62
C VAL A 158 8.96 3.02 8.22
N ALA A 159 8.71 2.12 9.16
CA ALA A 159 7.80 0.99 8.99
C ALA A 159 6.75 0.96 10.11
N HIS A 160 5.64 0.30 9.86
CA HIS A 160 4.56 0.08 10.81
C HIS A 160 4.19 -1.39 10.85
N LEU A 161 4.00 -1.92 12.06
CA LEU A 161 3.56 -3.30 12.27
C LEU A 161 2.27 -3.31 13.07
N ASP A 162 1.28 -4.03 12.56
CA ASP A 162 0.04 -4.29 13.28
C ASP A 162 -0.60 -5.60 12.79
N ASP A 163 -1.63 -6.10 13.49
CA ASP A 163 -2.36 -7.30 13.08
C ASP A 163 -3.83 -7.02 12.82
N THR A 164 -4.40 -7.85 11.96
CA THR A 164 -5.79 -7.71 11.56
C THR A 164 -6.52 -9.05 11.53
N VAL A 165 -7.82 -9.01 11.86
CA VAL A 165 -8.69 -10.18 11.72
C VAL A 165 -9.55 -10.03 10.48
N ILE A 166 -9.48 -11.02 9.60
CA ILE A 166 -10.31 -11.14 8.42
C ILE A 166 -11.47 -12.08 8.74
N LYS A 167 -12.69 -11.53 8.79
CA LYS A 167 -13.90 -12.31 9.10
C LYS A 167 -14.18 -13.34 8.00
N LYS A 168 -14.58 -14.55 8.40
CA LYS A 168 -14.94 -15.65 7.51
C LYS A 168 -16.27 -16.24 7.96
N THR A 169 -17.06 -16.76 7.01
CA THR A 169 -18.31 -17.47 7.30
C THR A 169 -18.13 -18.98 7.26
N GLY A 170 -17.25 -19.47 6.38
CA GLY A 170 -16.99 -20.90 6.21
C GLY A 170 -16.20 -21.49 7.36
N ARG A 171 -16.69 -22.60 7.92
CA ARG A 171 -16.03 -23.31 9.04
C ARG A 171 -14.85 -24.19 8.62
N LEU A 172 -14.79 -24.54 7.33
CA LEU A 172 -13.75 -25.40 6.76
C LEU A 172 -12.60 -24.61 6.11
N ILE A 173 -12.56 -23.29 6.33
CA ILE A 173 -11.49 -22.45 5.81
C ILE A 173 -10.26 -22.64 6.71
N PRO A 174 -9.09 -23.02 6.16
CA PRO A 174 -7.88 -23.23 6.95
C PRO A 174 -7.44 -21.98 7.72
N GLY A 175 -6.89 -22.19 8.93
CA GLY A 175 -6.38 -21.12 9.79
C GLY A 175 -7.44 -20.22 10.42
N THR A 176 -8.73 -20.52 10.24
CA THR A 176 -9.81 -19.83 10.93
C THR A 176 -9.96 -20.32 12.37
N ALA A 177 -10.26 -19.38 13.26
CA ALA A 177 -10.55 -19.65 14.67
C ALA A 177 -11.48 -18.57 15.23
N TRP A 178 -12.07 -18.86 16.39
CA TRP A 178 -12.74 -17.83 17.19
C TRP A 178 -11.73 -16.84 17.76
N ARG A 179 -11.93 -15.58 17.51
CA ARG A 179 -11.06 -14.49 17.94
C ARG A 179 -11.88 -13.40 18.59
N ARG A 180 -11.29 -12.73 19.58
CA ARG A 180 -11.92 -11.55 20.16
C ARG A 180 -12.07 -10.48 19.09
N ASP A 181 -13.28 -9.91 18.95
CA ASP A 181 -13.52 -8.75 18.10
C ASP A 181 -12.93 -7.50 18.76
N PRO A 182 -11.92 -6.84 18.20
CA PRO A 182 -11.35 -5.62 18.78
C PRO A 182 -12.34 -4.45 18.77
N LEU A 183 -13.35 -4.49 17.91
CA LEU A 183 -14.40 -3.47 17.80
C LEU A 183 -15.57 -3.71 18.75
N GLY A 184 -15.60 -4.84 19.45
CA GLY A 184 -16.62 -5.15 20.44
C GLY A 184 -16.54 -4.27 21.68
N PRO A 185 -17.67 -4.04 22.39
CA PRO A 185 -17.69 -3.23 23.58
C PRO A 185 -16.79 -3.83 24.68
N ARG A 186 -16.13 -2.98 25.46
CA ARG A 186 -15.11 -3.40 26.45
C ARG A 186 -15.69 -4.23 27.60
N PHE A 187 -16.96 -4.08 27.92
CA PHE A 187 -17.66 -4.80 29.00
C PHE A 187 -18.21 -6.15 28.56
N GLN A 188 -18.15 -6.48 27.25
CA GLN A 188 -18.66 -7.73 26.71
C GLN A 188 -17.59 -8.41 25.86
N THR A 189 -17.51 -9.75 25.92
CA THR A 189 -16.65 -10.52 25.05
C THR A 189 -17.39 -10.84 23.77
N ASN A 190 -17.05 -10.14 22.69
CA ASN A 190 -17.48 -10.46 21.34
C ASN A 190 -16.43 -11.34 20.66
N LEU A 191 -16.88 -12.41 20.01
CA LEU A 191 -16.04 -13.30 19.25
C LEU A 191 -16.45 -13.28 17.78
N VAL A 192 -15.44 -13.22 16.92
CA VAL A 192 -15.60 -13.35 15.46
C VAL A 192 -14.86 -14.59 14.97
N TRP A 193 -15.47 -15.27 14.00
CA TRP A 193 -14.81 -16.36 13.28
C TRP A 193 -13.99 -15.78 12.14
N GLY A 194 -12.67 -16.05 12.10
CA GLY A 194 -11.82 -15.48 11.07
C GLY A 194 -10.37 -15.93 11.11
N GLN A 195 -9.65 -15.53 10.09
CA GLN A 195 -8.19 -15.66 9.98
C GLN A 195 -7.52 -14.41 10.58
N ARG A 196 -6.30 -14.55 11.07
CA ARG A 196 -5.48 -13.44 11.56
C ARG A 196 -4.24 -13.29 10.69
N PHE A 197 -3.93 -12.05 10.34
CA PHE A 197 -2.73 -11.69 9.59
C PHE A 197 -1.98 -10.59 10.33
N ILE A 198 -0.66 -10.63 10.24
CA ILE A 198 0.23 -9.52 10.59
C ILE A 198 0.63 -8.82 9.30
N GLN A 199 0.61 -7.50 9.29
CA GLN A 199 1.09 -6.68 8.20
C GLN A 199 2.28 -5.84 8.65
N LEU A 200 3.31 -5.77 7.80
CA LEU A 200 4.31 -4.71 7.82
C LEU A 200 4.07 -3.80 6.62
N SER A 201 4.02 -2.51 6.89
CA SER A 201 3.92 -1.49 5.85
C SER A 201 5.08 -0.51 5.97
N LEU A 202 5.62 -0.05 4.85
CA LEU A 202 6.56 1.06 4.80
C LEU A 202 5.81 2.37 4.65
N ALA A 203 6.27 3.40 5.35
CA ALA A 203 5.77 4.75 5.13
C ALA A 203 6.30 5.31 3.82
N LEU A 204 5.39 5.81 2.98
CA LEU A 204 5.69 6.54 1.75
C LEU A 204 5.22 8.00 1.92
N PRO A 205 6.07 8.89 2.45
CA PRO A 205 5.72 10.29 2.60
C PRO A 205 5.69 10.98 1.23
N ARG A 206 4.77 11.90 1.07
CA ARG A 206 4.63 12.69 -0.15
C ARG A 206 5.59 13.89 -0.19
N GLU A 207 5.80 14.51 0.96
CA GLU A 207 6.55 15.76 1.10
C GLU A 207 7.46 15.68 2.33
N GLY A 208 8.72 15.31 2.14
CA GLY A 208 9.75 15.37 3.18
C GLY A 208 9.47 14.52 4.43
N GLN A 209 10.09 14.92 5.55
CA GLN A 209 10.05 14.17 6.82
C GLN A 209 8.77 14.42 7.64
N ILE A 210 8.07 15.51 7.37
CA ILE A 210 6.83 15.91 8.03
C ILE A 210 5.80 16.16 6.94
N GLY A 211 4.68 15.44 6.97
CA GLY A 211 3.67 15.59 5.95
C GLY A 211 2.75 14.40 5.85
N GLN A 212 1.99 14.38 4.76
CA GLN A 212 1.18 13.22 4.42
C GLN A 212 2.07 12.02 4.11
N SER A 213 1.69 10.87 4.60
CA SER A 213 2.28 9.59 4.23
C SER A 213 1.19 8.58 3.88
N ARG A 214 1.55 7.56 3.14
CA ARG A 214 0.78 6.33 2.98
C ARG A 214 1.57 5.19 3.63
N ALA A 215 0.88 4.27 4.24
CA ALA A 215 1.46 2.99 4.57
C ALA A 215 1.33 2.08 3.34
N ILE A 216 2.41 1.47 2.92
CA ILE A 216 2.43 0.56 1.76
C ILE A 216 2.76 -0.83 2.27
N PRO A 217 1.85 -1.81 2.16
CA PRO A 217 2.11 -3.18 2.59
C PRO A 217 3.32 -3.78 1.87
N VAL A 218 4.27 -4.29 2.66
CA VAL A 218 5.49 -4.97 2.17
C VAL A 218 5.65 -6.37 2.75
N ASP A 219 4.78 -6.75 3.68
CA ASP A 219 4.64 -8.10 4.20
C ASP A 219 3.22 -8.30 4.74
N PHE A 220 2.59 -9.42 4.40
CA PHE A 220 1.25 -9.78 4.86
C PHE A 220 1.22 -11.26 5.22
N HIS A 221 1.44 -11.55 6.49
CA HIS A 221 1.71 -12.90 6.99
C HIS A 221 0.54 -13.51 7.74
N HIS A 222 0.14 -14.73 7.35
CA HIS A 222 -0.92 -15.48 8.01
C HIS A 222 -0.44 -16.02 9.37
N CYS A 223 -1.24 -15.78 10.41
CA CYS A 223 -0.96 -16.22 11.78
C CYS A 223 -2.05 -17.20 12.27
N PRO A 224 -2.00 -18.47 11.86
CA PRO A 224 -2.95 -19.47 12.33
C PRO A 224 -2.80 -19.70 13.83
N THR A 225 -3.87 -20.19 14.46
CA THR A 225 -3.85 -20.59 15.88
C THR A 225 -3.47 -22.05 15.99
N ALA A 226 -2.55 -22.37 16.90
CA ALA A 226 -2.20 -23.74 17.21
C ALA A 226 -3.44 -24.54 17.63
N VAL A 227 -3.60 -25.74 17.09
CA VAL A 227 -4.76 -26.59 17.34
C VAL A 227 -4.49 -27.45 18.58
N ARG A 228 -5.31 -27.23 19.63
CA ARG A 228 -5.19 -28.00 20.86
C ARG A 228 -5.51 -29.48 20.61
N PRO A 229 -4.65 -30.44 21.06
CA PRO A 229 -4.93 -31.87 20.98
C PRO A 229 -6.21 -32.21 21.71
N ARG A 230 -6.98 -33.18 21.17
CA ARG A 230 -8.11 -33.79 21.88
C ARG A 230 -7.59 -34.82 22.85
N GLN A 231 -8.24 -35.00 23.98
CA GLN A 231 -7.89 -36.04 24.93
C GLN A 231 -8.61 -37.36 24.58
N PRO A 232 -7.97 -38.52 24.80
CA PRO A 232 -6.58 -38.70 25.21
C PRO A 232 -5.58 -38.40 24.07
N ALA A 233 -4.45 -37.80 24.39
CA ALA A 233 -3.36 -37.54 23.44
C ALA A 233 -2.01 -37.78 24.12
N GLU A 234 -1.04 -38.28 23.36
CA GLU A 234 0.32 -38.56 23.80
C GLU A 234 1.05 -37.26 24.19
N GLU A 235 1.99 -37.38 25.15
CA GLU A 235 2.74 -36.22 25.65
C GLU A 235 3.52 -35.51 24.53
N GLU A 236 4.01 -36.23 23.53
CA GLU A 236 4.69 -35.69 22.35
C GLU A 236 3.79 -34.70 21.58
N ARG A 237 2.49 -35.03 21.40
CA ARG A 237 1.51 -34.14 20.76
C ARG A 237 1.25 -32.89 21.61
N TRP A 238 1.27 -33.00 22.93
CA TRP A 238 1.14 -31.86 23.83
C TRP A 238 2.39 -30.98 23.79
N GLN A 239 3.57 -31.57 23.68
CA GLN A 239 4.80 -30.83 23.52
C GLN A 239 4.84 -30.06 22.20
N ALA A 240 4.52 -30.72 21.09
CA ALA A 240 4.40 -30.08 19.78
C ALA A 240 3.40 -28.91 19.79
N TYR A 241 2.22 -29.13 20.43
CA TYR A 241 1.25 -28.05 20.60
C TYR A 241 1.79 -26.85 21.41
N ARG A 242 2.56 -27.11 22.48
CA ARG A 242 3.16 -26.04 23.29
C ARG A 242 4.16 -25.21 22.48
N GLU A 243 4.96 -25.87 21.63
CA GLU A 243 5.93 -25.23 20.75
C GLU A 243 5.23 -24.43 19.66
N GLU A 244 4.27 -25.03 18.96
CA GLU A 244 3.45 -24.37 17.95
C GLU A 244 2.70 -23.15 18.54
N LYS A 245 2.11 -23.30 19.72
CA LYS A 245 1.44 -22.20 20.43
C LYS A 245 2.41 -21.06 20.80
N LYS A 246 3.66 -21.38 21.11
CA LYS A 246 4.70 -20.37 21.38
C LYS A 246 5.10 -19.65 20.10
N ALA A 247 5.32 -20.38 19.02
CA ALA A 247 5.64 -19.84 17.71
C ALA A 247 4.49 -18.99 17.13
N ALA A 248 3.25 -19.39 17.33
CA ALA A 248 2.06 -18.68 16.88
C ALA A 248 1.72 -17.39 17.67
N ARG A 249 2.51 -17.01 18.68
CA ARG A 249 2.30 -15.75 19.41
C ARG A 249 2.57 -14.57 18.50
N LEU A 250 1.64 -13.61 18.46
CA LEU A 250 1.76 -12.41 17.60
C LEU A 250 3.04 -11.62 17.87
N SER A 251 3.46 -11.47 19.14
CA SER A 251 4.71 -10.79 19.48
C SER A 251 5.95 -11.51 18.94
N HIS A 252 5.93 -12.86 18.89
CA HIS A 252 7.00 -13.66 18.30
C HIS A 252 7.02 -13.45 16.79
N GLN A 253 5.88 -13.66 16.13
CA GLN A 253 5.72 -13.45 14.69
C GLN A 253 6.09 -12.02 14.27
N GLY A 254 5.62 -11.00 15.02
CA GLY A 254 5.97 -9.61 14.75
C GLY A 254 7.47 -9.33 14.86
N SER A 255 8.14 -9.92 15.87
CA SER A 255 9.61 -9.82 16.00
C SER A 255 10.35 -10.45 14.81
N GLU A 256 9.88 -11.61 14.32
CA GLU A 256 10.45 -12.26 13.14
C GLU A 256 10.25 -11.43 11.87
N ARG A 257 9.04 -10.84 11.68
CA ARG A 257 8.77 -9.98 10.52
C ARG A 257 9.66 -8.73 10.50
N ILE A 258 9.85 -8.08 11.67
CA ILE A 258 10.81 -6.95 11.79
C ILE A 258 12.23 -7.39 11.42
N ALA A 259 12.68 -8.55 11.90
CA ALA A 259 14.01 -9.06 11.59
C ALA A 259 14.17 -9.42 10.11
N LEU A 260 13.12 -9.94 9.46
CA LEU A 260 13.12 -10.20 8.01
C LEU A 260 13.19 -8.91 7.21
N LEU A 261 12.40 -7.89 7.59
CA LEU A 261 12.45 -6.59 6.94
C LEU A 261 13.85 -5.96 7.06
N ARG A 262 14.47 -5.98 8.26
CA ARG A 262 15.82 -5.44 8.43
C ARG A 262 16.84 -6.13 7.53
N ARG A 263 16.81 -7.47 7.47
CA ARG A 263 17.69 -8.24 6.56
C ARG A 263 17.46 -7.85 5.09
N ALA A 264 16.21 -7.76 4.67
CA ALA A 264 15.89 -7.37 3.30
C ALA A 264 16.40 -5.95 2.95
N LEU A 265 16.37 -5.02 3.93
CA LEU A 265 16.96 -3.68 3.77
C LEU A 265 18.48 -3.75 3.64
N ASP A 266 19.14 -4.58 4.46
CA ASP A 266 20.60 -4.78 4.43
C ASP A 266 21.05 -5.35 3.07
N ASP A 267 20.31 -6.34 2.56
CA ASP A 267 20.58 -6.99 1.28
C ASP A 267 20.34 -6.05 0.08
N GLN A 268 19.44 -5.08 0.21
CA GLN A 268 19.16 -4.05 -0.81
C GLN A 268 20.09 -2.82 -0.70
N GLY A 269 21.09 -2.84 0.17
CA GLY A 269 22.08 -1.77 0.29
C GLY A 269 21.69 -0.63 1.24
N TYR A 270 20.61 -0.78 2.03
CA TYR A 270 20.17 0.23 3.01
C TYR A 270 20.68 -0.06 4.43
N ARG A 271 21.83 -0.72 4.56
CA ARG A 271 22.43 -1.08 5.86
C ARG A 271 22.67 0.14 6.75
N ASP A 272 23.08 1.25 6.17
CA ASP A 272 23.42 2.47 6.90
C ASP A 272 22.18 3.30 7.30
N LYS A 273 21.00 2.95 6.78
CA LYS A 273 19.75 3.60 7.17
C LYS A 273 19.12 2.91 8.38
N GLU A 274 18.84 3.69 9.40
CA GLU A 274 18.07 3.21 10.57
C GLU A 274 16.64 2.82 10.14
N LEU A 275 16.17 1.66 10.61
CA LEU A 275 14.79 1.23 10.45
C LEU A 275 13.98 1.64 11.69
N VAL A 276 13.08 2.60 11.56
CA VAL A 276 12.21 3.08 12.64
C VAL A 276 10.85 2.36 12.52
N VAL A 277 10.53 1.50 13.47
CA VAL A 277 9.30 0.70 13.47
C VAL A 277 8.29 1.26 14.47
N GLY A 278 7.18 1.81 13.97
CA GLY A 278 6.04 2.24 14.76
C GLY A 278 5.11 1.08 15.09
N VAL A 279 4.84 0.85 16.39
CA VAL A 279 3.97 -0.25 16.85
C VAL A 279 2.96 0.24 17.90
N ASP A 280 1.88 -0.53 18.06
CA ASP A 280 0.96 -0.32 19.16
C ASP A 280 1.45 -0.92 20.49
N GLY A 281 0.65 -0.82 21.55
CA GLY A 281 1.00 -1.35 22.88
C GLY A 281 1.11 -2.88 22.92
N SER A 282 0.50 -3.61 22.00
CA SER A 282 0.54 -5.08 21.99
C SER A 282 1.91 -5.62 21.56
N TYR A 283 2.60 -4.88 20.70
CA TYR A 283 3.96 -5.21 20.23
C TYR A 283 5.05 -4.49 21.04
N THR A 284 4.70 -3.53 21.90
CA THR A 284 5.64 -2.88 22.82
C THR A 284 5.86 -3.77 24.06
N ASN A 285 6.52 -4.90 23.88
CA ASN A 285 6.67 -5.92 24.92
C ASN A 285 8.08 -6.55 24.92
N LYS A 286 8.34 -7.39 25.94
CA LYS A 286 9.66 -8.03 26.15
C LYS A 286 10.11 -8.85 24.94
N GLU A 287 9.21 -9.55 24.27
CA GLU A 287 9.54 -10.46 23.15
C GLU A 287 10.07 -9.66 21.96
N VAL A 288 9.42 -8.56 21.61
CA VAL A 288 9.84 -7.71 20.49
C VAL A 288 11.07 -6.86 20.87
N LEU A 289 11.02 -6.14 22.01
CA LEU A 289 12.07 -5.20 22.39
C LEU A 289 13.45 -5.84 22.56
N ARG A 290 13.53 -7.08 23.07
CA ARG A 290 14.81 -7.75 23.30
C ARG A 290 15.39 -8.44 22.07
N LYS A 291 14.62 -8.54 21.00
CA LYS A 291 15.01 -9.20 19.75
C LYS A 291 15.15 -8.23 18.59
N LEU A 292 15.13 -6.92 18.84
CA LEU A 292 15.33 -5.93 17.80
C LEU A 292 16.70 -6.13 17.14
N PRO A 293 16.75 -6.22 15.81
CA PRO A 293 18.02 -6.26 15.08
C PRO A 293 18.83 -4.96 15.27
N ARG A 294 20.12 -5.01 15.02
CA ARG A 294 20.95 -3.80 14.92
C ARG A 294 20.43 -2.90 13.81
N GLY A 295 20.56 -1.57 13.94
CA GLY A 295 20.03 -0.60 12.98
C GLY A 295 18.49 -0.58 12.93
N THR A 296 17.84 -0.96 14.05
CA THR A 296 16.39 -0.94 14.16
C THR A 296 15.95 -0.30 15.46
N THR A 297 15.18 0.75 15.32
CA THR A 297 14.55 1.51 16.40
C THR A 297 13.06 1.19 16.47
N LEU A 298 12.57 0.94 17.67
CA LEU A 298 11.14 0.77 17.92
C LEU A 298 10.56 2.02 18.59
N VAL A 299 9.48 2.53 18.04
CA VAL A 299 8.62 3.56 18.64
C VAL A 299 7.27 2.94 18.96
N GLY A 300 6.98 2.79 20.25
CA GLY A 300 5.79 2.07 20.67
C GLY A 300 5.06 2.70 21.84
N ARG A 301 3.75 2.43 21.94
CA ARG A 301 2.91 2.93 23.03
C ARG A 301 3.12 2.10 24.28
N VAL A 302 3.25 2.77 25.45
CA VAL A 302 3.29 2.14 26.77
C VAL A 302 2.10 2.57 27.61
N ARG A 303 1.88 1.87 28.72
CA ARG A 303 0.82 2.19 29.68
C ARG A 303 1.23 3.37 30.55
N LYS A 304 0.24 4.12 31.02
CA LYS A 304 0.42 5.28 31.93
C LYS A 304 1.12 4.94 33.24
N ASP A 305 1.06 3.68 33.67
CA ASP A 305 1.60 3.14 34.92
C ASP A 305 2.90 2.33 34.72
N THR A 306 3.53 2.42 33.54
CA THR A 306 4.77 1.70 33.21
C THR A 306 5.89 2.10 34.18
N LYS A 307 6.56 1.09 34.78
CA LYS A 307 7.64 1.29 35.74
C LYS A 307 8.97 1.46 34.99
N LEU A 308 9.47 2.67 34.97
CA LEU A 308 10.75 3.04 34.38
C LEU A 308 11.81 3.25 35.45
N TYR A 309 13.08 3.15 35.09
CA TYR A 309 14.23 3.26 35.96
C TYR A 309 15.28 4.16 35.30
N GLY A 310 16.05 4.87 36.09
CA GLY A 310 17.23 5.61 35.63
C GLY A 310 18.39 4.69 35.28
N LEU A 311 19.49 5.28 34.85
CA LEU A 311 20.74 4.56 34.61
C LEU A 311 21.31 4.04 35.94
N PRO A 312 21.95 2.86 35.95
CA PRO A 312 22.58 2.35 37.15
C PRO A 312 23.80 3.22 37.52
N GLN A 313 23.92 3.53 38.79
CA GLN A 313 25.16 4.12 39.32
C GLN A 313 26.23 3.06 39.42
N ALA A 314 27.46 3.43 39.05
CA ALA A 314 28.63 2.55 39.22
C ALA A 314 28.83 2.29 40.72
N LYS A 315 28.76 1.02 41.11
CA LYS A 315 29.15 0.60 42.48
C LYS A 315 30.56 -0.02 42.40
N PRO A 316 31.49 0.43 43.21
CA PRO A 316 32.77 -0.24 43.33
C PRO A 316 32.57 -1.61 43.99
N GLY A 317 33.21 -2.65 43.48
CA GLY A 317 33.18 -4.00 44.03
C GLY A 317 33.02 -5.11 42.97
N SER A 318 33.44 -6.33 43.35
CA SER A 318 33.25 -7.55 42.55
C SER A 318 31.86 -8.09 42.77
N GLY A 319 31.00 -8.04 41.73
CA GLY A 319 29.67 -8.59 41.80
C GLY A 319 28.88 -8.35 40.51
N ARG A 320 27.65 -8.90 40.41
CA ARG A 320 26.80 -8.68 39.25
C ARG A 320 26.47 -7.20 39.09
N LYS A 321 26.89 -6.61 37.96
CA LYS A 321 26.62 -5.20 37.65
C LYS A 321 25.10 -4.92 37.65
N CYS A 322 24.71 -3.85 38.35
CA CYS A 322 23.34 -3.40 38.38
C CYS A 322 22.94 -2.92 36.98
N VAL A 323 21.79 -3.38 36.50
CA VAL A 323 21.26 -2.99 35.18
C VAL A 323 20.33 -1.78 35.27
N TYR A 324 19.66 -1.59 36.40
CA TYR A 324 18.65 -0.55 36.61
C TYR A 324 19.03 0.33 37.78
N GLY A 325 18.92 1.63 37.63
CA GLY A 325 19.12 2.63 38.68
C GLY A 325 17.87 2.83 39.57
N THR A 326 17.72 4.01 40.10
CA THR A 326 16.54 4.41 40.88
C THR A 326 15.26 4.39 40.04
N ARG A 327 14.13 4.14 40.65
CA ARG A 327 12.85 4.19 40.01
C ARG A 327 12.54 5.64 39.58
N LEU A 328 12.19 5.82 38.31
CA LEU A 328 11.69 7.08 37.78
C LEU A 328 10.18 7.23 38.01
N PRO A 329 9.66 8.46 37.95
CA PRO A 329 8.22 8.70 37.90
C PRO A 329 7.58 7.92 36.73
N THR A 330 6.36 7.46 36.93
CA THR A 330 5.57 6.81 35.85
C THR A 330 5.26 7.81 34.74
N PRO A 331 4.93 7.38 33.52
CA PRO A 331 4.57 8.28 32.43
C PRO A 331 3.44 9.26 32.79
N GLU A 332 2.47 8.82 33.63
CA GLU A 332 1.40 9.70 34.11
C GLU A 332 1.88 10.71 35.14
N GLU A 333 2.79 10.32 36.04
CA GLU A 333 3.41 11.25 37.00
C GLU A 333 4.27 12.28 36.27
N VAL A 334 5.05 11.88 35.24
CA VAL A 334 5.79 12.81 34.37
C VAL A 334 4.85 13.80 33.69
N ARG A 335 3.67 13.34 33.22
CA ARG A 335 2.67 14.22 32.59
C ARG A 335 2.20 15.31 33.55
N ARG A 336 1.98 14.97 34.81
CA ARG A 336 1.46 15.87 35.83
C ARG A 336 2.52 16.76 36.52
N SER A 337 3.76 16.31 36.48
CA SER A 337 4.87 17.00 37.18
C SER A 337 5.28 18.27 36.44
N ASP A 338 5.42 19.37 37.17
CA ASP A 338 5.97 20.62 36.63
C ASP A 338 7.51 20.62 36.52
N GLN A 339 8.19 19.59 37.06
CA GLN A 339 9.66 19.45 36.96
C GLN A 339 10.12 19.16 35.54
N VAL A 340 9.29 18.53 34.70
CA VAL A 340 9.59 18.30 33.29
C VAL A 340 8.78 19.30 32.49
N PRO A 341 9.42 20.27 31.81
CA PRO A 341 8.69 21.29 31.06
C PRO A 341 8.04 20.71 29.80
N TRP A 342 6.93 21.30 29.41
CA TRP A 342 6.33 21.07 28.11
C TRP A 342 7.16 21.77 27.03
N GLN A 343 7.40 21.05 25.91
CA GLN A 343 8.02 21.59 24.70
C GLN A 343 7.07 21.39 23.51
N GLN A 344 7.11 22.30 22.56
CA GLN A 344 6.26 22.22 21.37
C GLN A 344 7.01 21.55 20.23
N VAL A 345 6.35 20.60 19.60
CA VAL A 345 6.86 19.88 18.41
C VAL A 345 5.78 19.90 17.33
N GLU A 346 6.18 20.30 16.14
CA GLU A 346 5.29 20.26 14.99
C GLU A 346 5.31 18.87 14.35
N ALA A 347 4.12 18.34 14.05
CA ALA A 347 3.99 17.07 13.33
C ALA A 347 2.67 17.03 12.56
N TRP A 348 2.62 16.20 11.52
CA TRP A 348 1.46 16.04 10.67
C TRP A 348 0.51 14.96 11.21
N ALA A 349 -0.74 15.33 11.40
CA ALA A 349 -1.80 14.40 11.80
C ALA A 349 -3.16 14.86 11.26
N ALA A 350 -4.05 13.93 10.96
CA ALA A 350 -5.41 14.21 10.50
C ALA A 350 -5.52 15.24 9.35
N GLY A 351 -4.59 15.17 8.40
CA GLY A 351 -4.60 15.96 7.17
C GLY A 351 -4.03 17.38 7.28
N LYS A 352 -3.39 17.74 8.41
CA LYS A 352 -2.74 19.05 8.60
C LYS A 352 -1.58 18.98 9.59
N ALA A 353 -0.72 20.00 9.56
CA ALA A 353 0.29 20.19 10.59
C ALA A 353 -0.36 20.65 11.92
N HIS A 354 0.11 20.09 13.01
CA HIS A 354 -0.29 20.43 14.37
C HIS A 354 0.94 20.68 15.24
N ARG A 355 0.81 21.57 16.21
CA ARG A 355 1.77 21.73 17.30
C ARG A 355 1.32 20.90 18.48
N PHE A 356 2.16 19.96 18.89
CA PHE A 356 1.94 19.07 20.02
C PHE A 356 2.76 19.54 21.20
N ASP A 357 2.13 19.62 22.38
CA ASP A 357 2.83 19.77 23.64
C ASP A 357 3.32 18.39 24.08
N ILE A 358 4.61 18.24 24.29
CA ILE A 358 5.23 16.98 24.72
C ILE A 358 6.17 17.19 25.90
N LYS A 359 6.38 16.13 26.69
CA LYS A 359 7.46 16.05 27.69
C LYS A 359 8.37 14.89 27.33
N VAL A 360 9.65 15.04 27.55
CA VAL A 360 10.65 14.05 27.19
C VAL A 360 11.49 13.67 28.41
N VAL A 361 11.66 12.37 28.63
CA VAL A 361 12.59 11.83 29.63
C VAL A 361 13.54 10.89 28.86
N ARG A 362 14.82 11.28 28.81
CA ARG A 362 15.87 10.48 28.16
C ARG A 362 16.52 9.54 29.18
N ASP A 363 17.26 8.58 28.68
CA ASP A 363 18.06 7.63 29.48
C ASP A 363 17.24 6.83 30.51
N ALA A 364 15.99 6.57 30.21
CA ALA A 364 15.17 5.67 30.97
C ALA A 364 15.47 4.20 30.62
N ARG A 365 15.31 3.31 31.59
CA ARG A 365 15.37 1.85 31.39
C ARG A 365 14.07 1.19 31.77
N TRP A 366 13.70 0.18 31.02
CA TRP A 366 12.51 -0.62 31.28
C TRP A 366 12.85 -2.11 31.34
N ARG A 367 12.34 -2.80 32.35
CA ARG A 367 12.62 -4.25 32.51
C ARG A 367 12.24 -5.08 31.28
N SER A 368 11.20 -4.69 30.54
CA SER A 368 10.82 -5.37 29.30
C SER A 368 11.85 -5.17 28.18
N ALA A 369 12.50 -4.02 28.10
CA ALA A 369 13.53 -3.73 27.11
C ALA A 369 14.92 -4.26 27.49
N GLY A 370 15.13 -4.68 28.75
CA GLY A 370 16.45 -5.13 29.22
C GLY A 370 17.39 -3.95 29.52
N PRO A 371 18.70 -4.06 29.19
CA PRO A 371 19.69 -3.04 29.51
C PRO A 371 19.66 -1.82 28.57
N GLN A 372 18.77 -1.82 27.57
CA GLN A 372 18.68 -0.78 26.56
C GLN A 372 18.18 0.54 27.18
N ASN A 373 18.82 1.65 26.81
CA ASN A 373 18.36 2.98 27.16
C ASN A 373 17.18 3.36 26.26
N LEU A 374 16.25 4.09 26.82
CA LEU A 374 15.00 4.47 26.16
C LEU A 374 14.75 5.97 26.32
N THR A 375 14.08 6.55 25.35
CA THR A 375 13.46 7.88 25.48
C THR A 375 11.96 7.70 25.68
N LEU A 376 11.43 8.26 26.80
CA LEU A 376 9.99 8.39 27.02
C LEU A 376 9.51 9.71 26.45
N VAL A 377 8.47 9.67 25.63
CA VAL A 377 7.77 10.85 25.10
C VAL A 377 6.31 10.82 25.59
N VAL A 378 5.94 11.83 26.35
CA VAL A 378 4.57 12.03 26.83
C VAL A 378 3.89 13.07 25.96
N VAL A 379 2.84 12.69 25.24
CA VAL A 379 2.12 13.58 24.33
C VAL A 379 0.82 14.03 24.95
N ARG A 380 0.65 15.34 25.06
CA ARG A 380 -0.62 15.96 25.49
C ARG A 380 -1.66 15.80 24.38
N PRO A 381 -2.91 15.40 24.70
CA PRO A 381 -3.94 15.27 23.68
C PRO A 381 -4.33 16.64 23.09
N LEU A 382 -4.47 16.69 21.77
CA LEU A 382 -5.03 17.83 21.09
C LEU A 382 -6.53 17.94 21.41
N GLY A 383 -6.98 19.18 21.64
CA GLY A 383 -8.40 19.47 21.71
C GLY A 383 -9.05 19.40 20.32
N TYR A 384 -10.26 18.89 20.25
CA TYR A 384 -11.05 18.85 19.01
C TYR A 384 -12.53 19.19 19.29
N ARG A 385 -13.21 19.65 18.25
CA ARG A 385 -14.65 19.92 18.28
C ARG A 385 -15.35 19.06 17.23
N LEU A 386 -16.52 18.51 17.56
CA LEU A 386 -17.32 17.71 16.63
C LEU A 386 -17.96 18.59 15.54
N SER A 387 -18.35 19.80 15.91
CA SER A 387 -18.89 20.82 15.00
C SER A 387 -18.43 22.21 15.42
N LYS A 388 -18.54 23.20 14.52
CA LYS A 388 -18.23 24.61 14.82
C LYS A 388 -19.12 25.08 15.97
N GLY A 389 -18.51 25.57 17.06
CA GLY A 389 -19.23 26.03 18.26
C GLY A 389 -19.52 24.94 19.30
N SER A 390 -19.33 23.64 19.01
CA SER A 390 -19.50 22.60 20.03
C SER A 390 -18.39 22.64 21.10
N ARG A 391 -18.66 22.00 22.26
CA ARG A 391 -17.70 21.89 23.36
C ARG A 391 -16.37 21.30 22.88
N MET A 392 -15.26 21.82 23.38
CA MET A 392 -13.95 21.26 23.20
C MET A 392 -13.84 19.90 23.88
N LEU A 393 -13.46 18.89 23.14
CA LEU A 393 -13.23 17.53 23.61
C LEU A 393 -11.74 17.21 23.56
N TYR A 394 -11.27 16.34 24.44
CA TYR A 394 -9.89 15.87 24.47
C TYR A 394 -9.87 14.34 24.43
N ARG A 395 -8.91 13.79 23.71
CA ARG A 395 -8.61 12.36 23.77
C ARG A 395 -7.70 12.07 24.97
N GLU A 396 -7.42 10.79 25.20
CA GLU A 396 -6.44 10.40 26.21
C GLU A 396 -5.02 10.76 25.77
N PRO A 397 -4.11 11.09 26.71
CA PRO A 397 -2.71 11.32 26.41
C PRO A 397 -2.05 10.05 25.85
N ALA A 398 -0.99 10.22 25.06
CA ALA A 398 -0.20 9.11 24.58
C ALA A 398 1.16 9.09 25.31
N TYR A 399 1.62 7.88 25.63
CA TYR A 399 2.90 7.61 26.27
C TYR A 399 3.69 6.71 25.33
N LEU A 400 4.77 7.22 24.76
CA LEU A 400 5.59 6.52 23.78
C LEU A 400 6.96 6.24 24.36
N ILE A 401 7.56 5.11 24.00
CA ILE A 401 8.97 4.85 24.16
C ILE A 401 9.65 4.74 22.82
N CYS A 402 10.88 5.22 22.74
CA CYS A 402 11.78 5.03 21.63
C CYS A 402 13.04 4.31 22.12
N THR A 403 13.49 3.31 21.37
CA THR A 403 14.68 2.52 21.73
C THR A 403 15.98 3.16 21.28
N GLU A 404 15.93 4.25 20.50
CA GLU A 404 17.09 5.05 20.11
C GLU A 404 17.01 6.43 20.79
N THR A 405 18.01 6.73 21.61
CA THR A 405 18.03 7.97 22.41
C THR A 405 18.51 9.19 21.62
N GLY A 406 19.24 8.97 20.52
CA GLY A 406 19.75 10.01 19.63
C GLY A 406 18.77 10.48 18.57
N LEU A 407 17.68 9.74 18.35
CA LEU A 407 16.69 10.11 17.33
C LEU A 407 15.98 11.42 17.70
N ASP A 408 15.78 12.28 16.72
CA ASP A 408 15.06 13.53 16.91
C ASP A 408 13.62 13.29 17.38
N ILE A 409 13.16 14.12 18.30
CA ILE A 409 11.83 13.97 18.92
C ILE A 409 10.70 14.17 17.92
N GLN A 410 10.89 15.07 16.97
CA GLN A 410 9.93 15.29 15.88
C GLN A 410 9.82 14.04 15.01
N ALA A 411 10.94 13.40 14.68
CA ALA A 411 10.99 12.14 13.94
C ALA A 411 10.28 11.00 14.69
N ILE A 412 10.51 10.87 16.00
CA ILE A 412 9.83 9.90 16.86
C ILE A 412 8.32 10.11 16.82
N LEU A 413 7.87 11.35 17.01
CA LEU A 413 6.44 11.69 17.03
C LEU A 413 5.80 11.46 15.65
N GLN A 414 6.45 11.91 14.58
CA GLN A 414 5.93 11.76 13.23
C GLN A 414 5.86 10.30 12.79
N ALA A 415 6.89 9.50 13.04
CA ALA A 415 6.87 8.07 12.76
C ALA A 415 5.71 7.36 13.47
N TYR A 416 5.45 7.72 14.74
CA TYR A 416 4.32 7.15 15.48
C TYR A 416 2.96 7.61 14.94
N LEU A 417 2.82 8.87 14.52
CA LEU A 417 1.59 9.39 13.95
C LEU A 417 1.26 8.75 12.59
N TRP A 418 2.26 8.47 11.77
CA TRP A 418 2.08 7.76 10.51
C TRP A 418 1.62 6.31 10.71
N ARG A 419 1.86 5.70 11.88
CA ARG A 419 1.36 4.35 12.19
C ARG A 419 -0.16 4.20 11.97
N TRP A 420 -0.93 5.29 12.14
CA TRP A 420 -2.38 5.24 11.91
C TRP A 420 -2.75 4.83 10.46
N GLU A 421 -1.85 5.04 9.51
CA GLU A 421 -2.10 4.69 8.11
C GLU A 421 -2.27 3.17 7.90
N ILE A 422 -1.64 2.31 8.72
CA ILE A 422 -1.84 0.84 8.62
C ILE A 422 -3.29 0.44 9.01
N GLU A 423 -3.93 1.19 9.91
CA GLU A 423 -5.35 0.98 10.25
C GLU A 423 -6.27 1.44 9.09
N VAL A 424 -5.84 2.45 8.34
CA VAL A 424 -6.50 2.87 7.10
C VAL A 424 -6.36 1.79 6.03
N ASP A 425 -5.15 1.22 5.84
CA ASP A 425 -4.93 0.09 4.92
C ASP A 425 -5.89 -1.06 5.23
N PHE A 426 -5.93 -1.55 6.46
CA PHE A 426 -6.83 -2.63 6.89
C PHE A 426 -8.31 -2.35 6.62
N ARG A 427 -8.73 -1.12 6.82
CA ARG A 427 -10.10 -0.72 6.51
C ARG A 427 -10.35 -0.77 5.00
N GLU A 428 -9.47 -0.17 4.20
CA GLU A 428 -9.62 -0.03 2.77
C GLU A 428 -9.45 -1.37 2.04
N GLU A 429 -8.49 -2.19 2.43
CA GLU A 429 -8.34 -3.57 1.94
C GLU A 429 -9.61 -4.40 2.15
N LYS A 430 -10.25 -4.28 3.32
CA LYS A 430 -11.48 -5.02 3.63
C LYS A 430 -12.72 -4.44 2.97
N THR A 431 -12.85 -3.11 2.89
CA THR A 431 -14.08 -2.45 2.44
C THR A 431 -14.08 -2.15 0.95
N LEU A 432 -12.94 -1.76 0.38
CA LEU A 432 -12.82 -1.38 -1.02
C LEU A 432 -12.35 -2.52 -1.92
N LEU A 433 -11.42 -3.35 -1.41
CA LEU A 433 -10.87 -4.50 -2.14
C LEU A 433 -11.38 -5.84 -1.59
N GLY A 434 -12.34 -5.83 -0.69
CA GLY A 434 -13.01 -7.04 -0.22
C GLY A 434 -12.07 -8.12 0.32
N CYS A 435 -10.90 -7.75 0.88
CA CYS A 435 -9.95 -8.69 1.47
C CYS A 435 -10.66 -9.61 2.48
N GLY A 436 -10.70 -10.90 2.16
CA GLY A 436 -11.40 -11.89 2.97
C GLY A 436 -12.78 -12.32 2.47
N GLN A 437 -13.34 -11.70 1.44
CA GLN A 437 -14.63 -12.13 0.86
C GLN A 437 -14.54 -13.50 0.16
N ALA A 438 -13.38 -13.87 -0.35
CA ALA A 438 -13.15 -15.21 -0.89
C ALA A 438 -13.24 -16.27 0.22
N GLN A 439 -14.10 -17.27 0.02
CA GLN A 439 -14.39 -18.36 0.98
C GLN A 439 -13.76 -19.67 0.49
N VAL A 440 -12.44 -19.67 0.27
CA VAL A 440 -11.70 -20.80 -0.30
C VAL A 440 -11.31 -21.81 0.78
N ARG A 441 -11.32 -23.10 0.43
CA ARG A 441 -11.00 -24.21 1.36
C ARG A 441 -9.59 -24.79 1.15
N ASN A 442 -8.96 -24.51 0.02
CA ASN A 442 -7.57 -24.91 -0.20
C ASN A 442 -6.65 -24.10 0.72
N PRO A 443 -5.72 -24.74 1.47
CA PRO A 443 -4.83 -24.06 2.42
C PRO A 443 -3.99 -22.95 1.76
N ASN A 444 -3.37 -23.23 0.63
CA ASN A 444 -2.54 -22.25 -0.09
C ASN A 444 -3.38 -21.04 -0.53
N SER A 445 -4.57 -21.28 -1.09
CA SER A 445 -5.47 -20.20 -1.52
C SER A 445 -6.01 -19.38 -0.35
N ALA A 446 -6.25 -20.02 0.81
CA ALA A 446 -6.76 -19.35 2.00
C ALA A 446 -5.76 -18.35 2.60
N GLU A 447 -4.48 -18.60 2.40
CA GLU A 447 -3.38 -17.74 2.80
C GLU A 447 -3.04 -16.71 1.71
N SER A 448 -2.91 -17.16 0.45
CA SER A 448 -2.39 -16.34 -0.63
C SER A 448 -3.38 -15.30 -1.16
N LEU A 449 -4.68 -15.58 -1.19
CA LEU A 449 -5.66 -14.60 -1.71
C LEU A 449 -5.70 -13.30 -0.90
N PRO A 450 -5.78 -13.30 0.45
CA PRO A 450 -5.70 -12.06 1.21
C PRO A 450 -4.37 -11.31 1.01
N ALA A 451 -3.25 -12.04 0.94
CA ALA A 451 -1.94 -11.45 0.70
C ALA A 451 -1.81 -10.87 -0.71
N PHE A 452 -2.44 -11.47 -1.72
CA PHE A 452 -2.53 -10.92 -3.06
C PHE A 452 -3.27 -9.58 -3.08
N VAL A 453 -4.42 -9.49 -2.40
CA VAL A 453 -5.18 -8.23 -2.28
C VAL A 453 -4.34 -7.13 -1.61
N ALA A 454 -3.64 -7.45 -0.51
CA ALA A 454 -2.75 -6.50 0.15
C ALA A 454 -1.59 -6.04 -0.77
N ALA A 455 -1.01 -6.96 -1.56
CA ALA A 455 0.02 -6.61 -2.55
C ALA A 455 -0.53 -5.67 -3.64
N LEU A 456 -1.75 -5.94 -4.15
CA LEU A 456 -2.39 -5.07 -5.14
C LEU A 456 -2.72 -3.69 -4.59
N TYR A 457 -3.12 -3.60 -3.31
CA TYR A 457 -3.30 -2.32 -2.62
C TYR A 457 -1.99 -1.53 -2.61
N GLY A 458 -0.88 -2.17 -2.24
CA GLY A 458 0.45 -1.56 -2.27
C GLY A 458 0.86 -1.06 -3.66
N LEU A 459 0.70 -1.90 -4.68
CA LEU A 459 1.01 -1.55 -6.07
C LEU A 459 0.17 -0.39 -6.58
N LEU A 460 -1.14 -0.35 -6.28
CA LEU A 460 -2.03 0.75 -6.67
C LEU A 460 -1.58 2.09 -6.06
N HIS A 461 -1.25 2.10 -4.76
CA HIS A 461 -0.81 3.32 -4.09
C HIS A 461 0.57 3.79 -4.56
N LEU A 462 1.47 2.87 -4.84
CA LEU A 462 2.78 3.18 -5.40
C LEU A 462 2.67 3.72 -6.83
N ALA A 463 1.83 3.10 -7.68
CA ALA A 463 1.52 3.60 -9.02
C ALA A 463 0.91 5.02 -8.97
N SER A 464 0.00 5.25 -8.01
CA SER A 464 -0.58 6.58 -7.79
C SER A 464 0.45 7.61 -7.34
N HIS A 465 1.40 7.24 -6.49
CA HIS A 465 2.48 8.12 -6.06
C HIS A 465 3.32 8.57 -7.25
N ARG A 466 3.70 7.64 -8.12
CA ARG A 466 4.46 7.93 -9.35
C ARG A 466 3.68 8.75 -10.35
N ALA A 467 2.44 8.35 -10.64
CA ALA A 467 1.57 9.09 -11.57
C ALA A 467 1.31 10.53 -11.10
N ALA A 468 1.19 10.76 -9.78
CA ALA A 468 0.98 12.10 -9.21
C ALA A 468 2.20 13.02 -9.32
N ALA A 469 3.40 12.49 -9.52
CA ALA A 469 4.60 13.28 -9.79
C ALA A 469 4.57 13.91 -11.19
N SER A 470 3.70 13.45 -12.08
CA SER A 470 3.51 14.02 -13.41
C SER A 470 2.59 15.24 -13.39
N PRO A 471 2.99 16.39 -13.97
CA PRO A 471 2.20 17.64 -13.95
C PRO A 471 0.87 17.54 -14.69
N ASN A 472 0.67 16.53 -15.54
CA ASN A 472 -0.52 16.33 -16.37
C ASN A 472 -1.34 15.10 -15.97
N ALA A 473 -1.27 14.65 -14.72
CA ALA A 473 -2.03 13.51 -14.26
C ALA A 473 -3.54 13.72 -14.47
N ALA A 474 -4.12 12.98 -15.42
CA ALA A 474 -5.53 13.05 -15.72
C ALA A 474 -6.35 12.39 -14.59
N MET A 475 -7.18 13.18 -13.94
CA MET A 475 -8.04 12.76 -12.84
C MET A 475 -9.51 12.98 -13.18
N LEU A 476 -10.38 12.09 -12.68
CA LEU A 476 -11.82 12.28 -12.81
C LEU A 476 -12.26 13.59 -12.16
N PRO A 477 -13.14 14.37 -12.81
CA PRO A 477 -13.78 15.52 -12.21
C PRO A 477 -14.52 15.12 -10.93
N ARG A 478 -14.38 15.92 -9.89
CA ARG A 478 -15.05 15.62 -8.61
C ARG A 478 -16.55 15.90 -8.70
N PRO A 479 -17.40 14.99 -8.19
CA PRO A 479 -18.83 15.23 -8.09
C PRO A 479 -19.15 16.45 -7.20
N LYS A 480 -20.26 17.17 -7.48
CA LYS A 480 -20.65 18.38 -6.74
C LYS A 480 -20.91 18.17 -5.24
N TRP A 481 -21.20 16.94 -4.81
CA TRP A 481 -21.34 16.61 -3.38
C TRP A 481 -20.00 16.52 -2.64
N TYR A 482 -18.88 16.55 -3.36
CA TYR A 482 -17.54 16.65 -2.79
C TYR A 482 -17.30 18.10 -2.32
N ARG A 483 -17.59 18.38 -1.05
CA ARG A 483 -17.53 19.74 -0.50
C ARG A 483 -16.11 20.27 -0.24
N ARG A 484 -15.08 19.44 -0.37
CA ARG A 484 -13.69 19.82 -0.11
C ARG A 484 -12.99 20.08 -1.44
N GLU A 485 -12.98 21.34 -1.85
CA GLU A 485 -12.15 21.81 -2.99
C GLU A 485 -10.65 21.58 -2.72
N ASP A 486 -10.25 21.65 -1.44
CA ASP A 486 -8.84 21.57 -1.00
C ASP A 486 -8.40 20.15 -0.60
N ALA A 487 -9.06 19.08 -0.99
CA ALA A 487 -8.60 17.74 -0.62
C ALA A 487 -7.24 17.45 -1.30
N LYS A 488 -6.17 17.76 -0.57
CA LYS A 488 -4.78 17.52 -0.99
C LYS A 488 -4.43 16.05 -1.15
N ARG A 489 -5.29 15.14 -0.67
CA ARG A 489 -5.08 13.70 -0.69
C ARG A 489 -6.14 13.01 -1.55
N ILE A 490 -5.69 12.27 -2.56
CA ILE A 490 -6.54 11.39 -3.36
C ILE A 490 -6.93 10.19 -2.50
N THR A 491 -8.21 9.85 -2.41
CA THR A 491 -8.66 8.65 -1.69
C THR A 491 -8.45 7.39 -2.53
N THR A 492 -8.37 6.22 -1.88
CA THR A 492 -8.30 4.94 -2.60
C THR A 492 -9.53 4.71 -3.49
N GLY A 493 -10.71 5.13 -3.03
CA GLY A 493 -11.93 5.11 -3.86
C GLY A 493 -11.81 5.97 -5.12
N ASP A 494 -11.20 7.16 -5.03
CA ASP A 494 -10.94 8.01 -6.20
C ASP A 494 -9.94 7.35 -7.16
N LEU A 495 -8.91 6.66 -6.63
CA LEU A 495 -7.94 5.92 -7.45
C LEU A 495 -8.61 4.78 -8.21
N LEU A 496 -9.44 3.98 -7.54
CA LEU A 496 -10.18 2.88 -8.16
C LEU A 496 -11.15 3.41 -9.24
N ASN A 497 -11.84 4.51 -8.96
CA ASN A 497 -12.72 5.15 -9.94
C ASN A 497 -11.94 5.68 -11.15
N ASN A 498 -10.80 6.31 -10.91
CA ASN A 498 -9.92 6.81 -11.97
C ASN A 498 -9.37 5.66 -12.85
N LEU A 499 -8.94 4.56 -12.22
CA LEU A 499 -8.48 3.35 -12.90
C LEU A 499 -9.59 2.75 -13.78
N ARG A 500 -10.81 2.62 -13.25
CA ARG A 500 -11.97 2.15 -14.02
C ARG A 500 -12.23 3.03 -15.24
N ALA A 501 -12.22 4.36 -15.06
CA ALA A 501 -12.45 5.29 -16.17
C ALA A 501 -11.35 5.20 -17.24
N GLN A 502 -10.09 5.06 -16.86
CA GLN A 502 -8.98 4.87 -17.80
C GLN A 502 -9.12 3.58 -18.61
N LEU A 503 -9.45 2.47 -17.95
CA LEU A 503 -9.67 1.18 -18.62
C LEU A 503 -10.90 1.21 -19.54
N TRP A 504 -11.99 1.84 -19.14
CA TRP A 504 -13.18 1.98 -19.98
C TRP A 504 -12.94 2.90 -21.17
N ALA A 505 -12.22 4.01 -21.00
CA ALA A 505 -11.81 4.87 -22.10
C ALA A 505 -10.98 4.08 -23.13
N LYS A 506 -10.01 3.31 -22.65
CA LYS A 506 -9.18 2.44 -23.50
C LYS A 506 -10.01 1.38 -24.24
N ALA A 507 -10.95 0.74 -23.55
CA ALA A 507 -11.86 -0.25 -24.16
C ALA A 507 -12.79 0.37 -25.21
N ALA A 508 -13.20 1.64 -25.03
CA ALA A 508 -14.01 2.40 -25.97
C ALA A 508 -13.16 3.03 -27.10
N ASN A 509 -11.86 2.82 -27.13
CA ASN A 509 -10.92 3.45 -28.06
C ASN A 509 -11.01 4.99 -28.06
N GLN A 510 -11.20 5.58 -26.87
CA GLN A 510 -11.28 7.02 -26.66
C GLN A 510 -10.14 7.49 -25.77
N ASN A 511 -9.72 8.74 -25.91
CA ASN A 511 -8.86 9.34 -24.91
C ASN A 511 -9.64 9.58 -23.61
N PHE A 512 -8.95 9.66 -22.47
CA PHE A 512 -9.57 9.75 -21.16
C PHE A 512 -10.51 10.97 -21.03
N SER A 513 -10.08 12.13 -21.51
CA SER A 513 -10.86 13.37 -21.39
C SER A 513 -12.15 13.32 -22.20
N ASP A 514 -12.10 12.83 -23.44
CA ASP A 514 -13.27 12.69 -24.30
C ASP A 514 -14.25 11.66 -23.73
N PHE A 515 -13.74 10.51 -23.27
CA PHE A 515 -14.56 9.50 -22.62
C PHE A 515 -15.28 10.08 -21.40
N VAL A 516 -14.57 10.74 -20.48
CA VAL A 516 -15.17 11.31 -19.27
C VAL A 516 -16.19 12.39 -19.62
N ASN A 517 -15.88 13.29 -20.55
CA ASN A 517 -16.79 14.35 -20.98
C ASN A 517 -18.08 13.79 -21.63
N SER A 518 -17.96 12.71 -22.41
CA SER A 518 -19.14 12.04 -23.02
C SER A 518 -20.08 11.43 -21.97
N GLN A 519 -19.56 11.08 -20.77
CA GLN A 519 -20.33 10.48 -19.68
C GLN A 519 -20.87 11.51 -18.68
N ILE A 520 -20.45 12.79 -18.76
CA ILE A 520 -20.95 13.86 -17.89
C ILE A 520 -22.18 14.51 -18.53
N LYS A 521 -23.32 14.41 -17.86
CA LYS A 521 -24.55 15.09 -18.31
C LYS A 521 -24.41 16.60 -18.19
N THR A 522 -24.60 17.31 -19.29
CA THR A 522 -24.74 18.77 -19.31
C THR A 522 -26.17 19.17 -18.91
N ARG A 523 -26.35 20.43 -18.48
CA ARG A 523 -27.65 20.97 -18.01
C ARG A 523 -28.79 20.93 -19.07
N SER A 524 -28.46 20.83 -20.35
CA SER A 524 -29.42 20.88 -21.47
C SER A 524 -30.29 19.61 -21.64
N LEU A 525 -29.92 18.48 -21.02
CA LEU A 525 -30.61 17.21 -21.16
C LEU A 525 -31.52 16.90 -19.96
N ARG A 526 -32.27 17.88 -19.45
CA ARG A 526 -33.07 17.73 -18.23
C ARG A 526 -34.32 16.87 -18.38
N ASN A 527 -34.82 16.68 -19.59
CA ASN A 527 -36.15 16.12 -19.82
C ASN A 527 -36.19 14.64 -20.26
N GLU A 528 -35.02 14.02 -20.48
CA GLU A 528 -34.98 12.60 -20.80
C GLU A 528 -34.08 11.83 -19.84
N PRO A 529 -34.53 10.68 -19.31
CA PRO A 529 -33.69 9.79 -18.56
C PRO A 529 -32.60 9.22 -19.48
N SER A 530 -31.38 9.76 -19.42
CA SER A 530 -30.26 9.20 -20.16
C SER A 530 -29.47 8.28 -19.26
N TYR A 531 -29.34 7.04 -19.65
CA TYR A 531 -28.46 6.07 -19.02
C TYR A 531 -27.04 6.27 -19.57
N ASN A 532 -26.07 6.47 -18.68
CA ASN A 532 -24.68 6.59 -19.07
C ASN A 532 -23.79 5.66 -18.23
N GLY A 533 -22.58 5.40 -18.70
CA GLY A 533 -21.63 4.49 -18.05
C GLY A 533 -21.00 5.05 -16.78
N SER A 534 -21.34 6.29 -16.35
CA SER A 534 -20.70 6.91 -15.18
C SER A 534 -20.90 6.13 -13.87
N ALA A 535 -21.97 5.35 -13.75
CA ALA A 535 -22.19 4.46 -12.63
C ALA A 535 -21.08 3.41 -12.45
N ALA A 536 -20.35 3.07 -13.51
CA ALA A 536 -19.27 2.09 -13.46
C ALA A 536 -17.96 2.66 -12.88
N PHE A 537 -17.75 3.98 -12.92
CA PHE A 537 -16.52 4.62 -12.47
C PHE A 537 -16.72 5.79 -11.49
N TYR A 538 -17.94 6.15 -11.15
CA TYR A 538 -18.28 7.03 -10.03
C TYR A 538 -18.96 6.22 -8.91
N VAL A 539 -18.35 5.14 -8.49
CA VAL A 539 -18.87 4.32 -7.40
C VAL A 539 -18.65 5.05 -6.08
N ARG A 540 -19.71 5.23 -5.32
CA ARG A 540 -19.65 5.75 -3.96
C ARG A 540 -19.66 4.56 -3.00
N ASN A 541 -18.54 4.34 -2.31
CA ASN A 541 -18.39 3.33 -1.26
C ASN A 541 -18.67 3.93 0.11
#